data_8c72e64e02d78de57175e0aab3be97ba
#
_entry.id   8c72e64e02d78de57175e0aab3be97ba
#
_cell.length_a   1.000
_cell.length_b   1.000
_cell.length_c   1.000
_cell.angle_alpha   90.00
_cell.angle_beta   90.00
_cell.angle_gamma   90.00
#
_symmetry.space_group_name_H-M   'P 1'
#
loop_
_entity.id
_entity.type
_entity.pdbx_description
1 polymer ?
#
loop_
_entity_poly.entity_id
_entity_poly.type
_entity_poly.pdbx_seq_one_letter_code
_entity_poly.pdbx_strand_id
1 'polypeptide(L)'
;MAKWQRSFFQPVLPLGEDGRRVTGSKEHIALSRMAAGEGMVLLKNEKNTLPIRKGTKVALFGKGTVDYVKGGGGSGDVTVEYIRNLYEGMKIKEDEGKVEVFDKLAKYYEKDIQKQYADGAVPGMTVEPELPDEILNEAREYTDTAIITICRFSGEGWDRKCEAAQDGYVLDGEEKRNSELSAKIFENGDFCLTNAENIMVEKVKKAFTHVIVVMNVGGIVDTKWFRDCDEIQSVLMAWQGGRSEEHTS
;
A
#
# COMPACT_ATOMS: atom_id res chain seq x y z
N MET A 1 40.10 16.52 -8.25
CA MET A 1 38.79 15.88 -8.52
C MET A 1 37.76 16.97 -8.48
N ALA A 2 37.08 17.22 -9.58
CA ALA A 2 35.94 18.13 -9.62
C ALA A 2 34.81 17.52 -8.76
N LYS A 3 34.50 18.14 -7.64
CA LYS A 3 33.33 17.76 -6.85
C LYS A 3 32.07 18.19 -7.63
N TRP A 4 31.21 17.27 -7.94
CA TRP A 4 29.88 17.57 -8.47
C TRP A 4 29.15 18.48 -7.48
N GLN A 5 28.93 19.72 -7.87
CA GLN A 5 28.14 20.65 -7.05
C GLN A 5 26.72 20.63 -7.57
N ARG A 6 25.88 19.79 -6.96
CA ARG A 6 24.46 19.66 -7.33
C ARG A 6 23.71 21.00 -7.39
N SER A 7 24.16 22.00 -6.63
CA SER A 7 23.59 23.33 -6.64
C SER A 7 23.62 24.01 -8.02
N PHE A 8 24.55 23.66 -8.90
CA PHE A 8 24.60 24.23 -10.25
C PHE A 8 23.57 23.60 -11.21
N PHE A 9 23.06 22.43 -10.91
CA PHE A 9 22.05 21.76 -11.74
C PHE A 9 20.62 22.00 -11.26
N GLN A 10 20.45 22.65 -10.12
CA GLN A 10 19.16 23.00 -9.58
C GLN A 10 18.46 24.21 -10.26
N PRO A 11 19.15 25.13 -10.94
CA PRO A 11 18.47 26.20 -11.69
C PRO A 11 17.55 25.71 -12.81
N VAL A 12 17.68 24.43 -13.20
CA VAL A 12 16.81 23.81 -14.19
C VAL A 12 15.43 23.43 -13.61
N LEU A 13 15.27 23.50 -12.30
CA LEU A 13 13.95 23.33 -11.69
C LEU A 13 13.11 24.57 -12.00
N PRO A 14 11.89 24.38 -12.54
CA PRO A 14 11.03 25.51 -12.87
C PRO A 14 10.78 26.34 -11.62
N LEU A 15 11.10 27.62 -11.72
CA LEU A 15 10.77 28.62 -10.71
C LEU A 15 9.52 29.36 -11.17
N GLY A 16 8.62 29.68 -10.24
CA GLY A 16 7.53 30.60 -10.48
C GLY A 16 8.03 32.04 -10.70
N GLU A 17 7.16 32.92 -11.10
CA GLU A 17 7.47 34.34 -11.28
C GLU A 17 7.98 35.02 -10.00
N ASP A 18 7.62 34.47 -8.84
CA ASP A 18 8.07 34.88 -7.51
C ASP A 18 9.41 34.28 -7.09
N GLY A 19 10.07 33.52 -7.97
CA GLY A 19 11.33 32.85 -7.73
C GLY A 19 11.23 31.60 -6.82
N ARG A 20 10.05 31.19 -6.43
CA ARG A 20 9.84 29.96 -5.65
C ARG A 20 9.78 28.73 -6.54
N ARG A 21 10.14 27.59 -5.96
CA ARG A 21 9.98 26.31 -6.66
C ARG A 21 8.50 26.03 -6.93
N VAL A 22 8.16 25.71 -8.16
CA VAL A 22 6.80 25.30 -8.54
C VAL A 22 6.59 23.80 -8.40
N THR A 23 7.69 23.00 -8.40
CA THR A 23 7.62 21.56 -8.12
C THR A 23 7.17 21.33 -6.68
N GLY A 24 6.07 20.60 -6.49
CA GLY A 24 5.45 20.41 -5.18
C GLY A 24 4.62 21.61 -4.71
N SER A 25 4.24 22.50 -5.61
CA SER A 25 3.25 23.54 -5.30
C SER A 25 1.87 22.90 -5.02
N LYS A 26 0.99 23.63 -4.34
CA LYS A 26 -0.36 23.14 -4.04
C LYS A 26 -1.12 22.72 -5.30
N GLU A 27 -0.93 23.44 -6.40
CA GLU A 27 -1.55 23.15 -7.69
C GLU A 27 -1.01 21.86 -8.30
N HIS A 28 0.32 21.63 -8.22
CA HIS A 28 0.94 20.41 -8.69
C HIS A 28 0.53 19.21 -7.83
N ILE A 29 0.44 19.38 -6.52
CA ILE A 29 -0.03 18.34 -5.60
C ILE A 29 -1.49 17.98 -5.92
N ALA A 30 -2.35 18.98 -6.14
CA ALA A 30 -3.74 18.75 -6.51
C ALA A 30 -3.88 18.03 -7.86
N LEU A 31 -3.08 18.43 -8.86
CA LEU A 31 -3.04 17.77 -10.17
C LEU A 31 -2.55 16.32 -10.06
N SER A 32 -1.49 16.08 -9.28
CA SER A 32 -0.93 14.74 -9.04
C SER A 32 -1.95 13.83 -8.37
N ARG A 33 -2.68 14.35 -7.37
CA ARG A 33 -3.77 13.63 -6.71
C ARG A 33 -4.89 13.26 -7.67
N MET A 34 -5.30 14.21 -8.51
CA MET A 34 -6.33 13.96 -9.52
C MET A 34 -5.86 12.88 -10.50
N ALA A 35 -4.63 12.97 -11.01
CA ALA A 35 -4.05 11.99 -11.92
C ALA A 35 -3.96 10.60 -11.27
N ALA A 36 -3.59 10.51 -10.00
CA ALA A 36 -3.55 9.24 -9.25
C ALA A 36 -4.95 8.63 -9.15
N GLY A 37 -5.96 9.43 -8.83
CA GLY A 37 -7.36 8.97 -8.80
C GLY A 37 -7.85 8.44 -10.15
N GLU A 38 -7.55 9.14 -11.24
CA GLU A 38 -7.86 8.69 -12.60
C GLU A 38 -7.08 7.42 -13.03
N GLY A 39 -5.90 7.21 -12.44
CA GLY A 39 -5.08 6.04 -12.69
C GLY A 39 -5.51 4.78 -11.93
N MET A 40 -6.33 4.90 -10.89
CA MET A 40 -6.85 3.75 -10.14
C MET A 40 -7.85 2.96 -10.98
N VAL A 41 -7.85 1.63 -10.81
CA VAL A 41 -8.74 0.75 -11.58
C VAL A 41 -9.66 -0.03 -10.65
N LEU A 42 -10.96 0.14 -10.84
CA LEU A 42 -11.97 -0.66 -10.16
C LEU A 42 -12.08 -2.03 -10.84
N LEU A 43 -11.43 -3.05 -10.27
CA LEU A 43 -11.36 -4.39 -10.84
C LEU A 43 -12.64 -5.20 -10.62
N LYS A 44 -13.31 -4.96 -9.50
CA LYS A 44 -14.55 -5.64 -9.12
C LYS A 44 -15.41 -4.69 -8.30
N ASN A 45 -16.72 -4.65 -8.54
CA ASN A 45 -17.68 -3.92 -7.71
C ASN A 45 -19.06 -4.53 -7.80
N GLU A 46 -19.34 -5.45 -6.92
CA GLU A 46 -20.62 -6.14 -6.83
C GLU A 46 -21.48 -5.55 -5.72
N LYS A 47 -22.78 -5.71 -5.84
CA LYS A 47 -23.78 -5.25 -4.86
C LYS A 47 -23.68 -3.76 -4.51
N ASN A 48 -23.05 -2.93 -5.38
CA ASN A 48 -22.81 -1.50 -5.14
C ASN A 48 -22.10 -1.23 -3.81
N THR A 49 -21.09 -2.03 -3.49
CA THR A 49 -20.29 -1.91 -2.26
C THR A 49 -19.43 -0.64 -2.28
N LEU A 50 -18.93 -0.24 -3.45
CA LEU A 50 -18.32 1.06 -3.68
C LEU A 50 -19.24 1.95 -4.55
N PRO A 51 -19.26 3.27 -4.33
CA PRO A 51 -18.55 4.02 -3.28
C PRO A 51 -19.11 3.73 -1.87
N ILE A 52 -18.24 3.82 -0.86
CA ILE A 52 -18.63 3.70 0.55
C ILE A 52 -19.64 4.81 0.88
N ARG A 53 -20.75 4.47 1.52
CA ARG A 53 -21.77 5.44 1.89
C ARG A 53 -21.28 6.32 3.03
N LYS A 54 -21.71 7.58 3.04
CA LYS A 54 -21.40 8.52 4.11
C LYS A 54 -21.87 7.97 5.47
N GLY A 55 -21.00 8.05 6.47
CA GLY A 55 -21.27 7.58 7.83
C GLY A 55 -21.09 6.07 8.01
N THR A 56 -20.58 5.34 7.01
CA THR A 56 -20.25 3.92 7.16
C THR A 56 -19.10 3.76 8.13
N LYS A 57 -19.26 2.82 9.08
CA LYS A 57 -18.17 2.33 9.91
C LYS A 57 -17.32 1.34 9.11
N VAL A 58 -16.01 1.39 9.26
CA VAL A 58 -15.08 0.50 8.53
C VAL A 58 -14.00 -0.04 9.46
N ALA A 59 -13.57 -1.27 9.20
CA ALA A 59 -12.42 -1.90 9.83
C ALA A 59 -11.35 -2.16 8.76
N LEU A 60 -10.10 -1.74 9.02
CA LEU A 60 -9.00 -1.78 8.07
C LEU A 60 -8.05 -2.91 8.40
N PHE A 61 -7.90 -3.87 7.51
CA PHE A 61 -7.10 -5.08 7.66
C PHE A 61 -5.91 -5.10 6.72
N GLY A 62 -4.88 -5.85 7.13
CA GLY A 62 -3.64 -5.99 6.40
C GLY A 62 -2.60 -4.92 6.80
N LYS A 63 -1.35 -5.34 6.90
CA LYS A 63 -0.22 -4.47 7.26
C LYS A 63 -0.13 -3.23 6.37
N GLY A 64 -0.52 -3.36 5.10
CA GLY A 64 -0.51 -2.28 4.14
C GLY A 64 -1.43 -1.12 4.49
N THR A 65 -2.33 -1.29 5.45
CA THR A 65 -3.13 -0.20 5.99
C THR A 65 -2.26 0.90 6.61
N VAL A 66 -1.18 0.51 7.28
CA VAL A 66 -0.24 1.42 7.97
C VAL A 66 1.14 1.44 7.32
N ASP A 67 1.58 0.33 6.72
CA ASP A 67 2.84 0.19 5.98
C ASP A 67 2.56 0.18 4.47
N TYR A 68 1.95 1.26 4.01
CA TYR A 68 1.58 1.46 2.61
C TYR A 68 2.82 1.66 1.75
N VAL A 69 2.91 0.93 0.65
CA VAL A 69 4.10 0.97 -0.21
C VAL A 69 4.07 2.21 -1.09
N LYS A 70 5.06 3.07 -0.90
CA LYS A 70 5.36 4.19 -1.79
C LYS A 70 6.08 3.67 -3.04
N GLY A 71 5.72 4.17 -4.21
CA GLY A 71 6.46 3.94 -5.44
C GLY A 71 7.83 4.59 -5.43
N GLY A 72 8.64 4.18 -6.40
CA GLY A 72 10.00 4.69 -6.57
C GLY A 72 11.03 3.84 -5.81
N GLY A 73 11.69 2.96 -6.54
CA GLY A 73 12.91 2.27 -6.11
C GLY A 73 14.06 2.68 -7.02
N GLY A 74 15.29 2.53 -6.55
CA GLY A 74 16.49 2.92 -7.31
C GLY A 74 16.51 4.41 -7.65
N SER A 75 16.73 4.74 -8.91
CA SER A 75 16.80 6.14 -9.37
C SER A 75 15.47 6.90 -9.29
N GLY A 76 14.35 6.18 -9.20
CA GLY A 76 13.01 6.75 -9.00
C GLY A 76 12.66 7.06 -7.55
N ASP A 77 13.51 6.71 -6.59
CA ASP A 77 13.25 6.98 -5.16
C ASP A 77 13.53 8.45 -4.83
N VAL A 78 12.46 9.23 -4.77
CA VAL A 78 12.53 10.65 -4.44
C VAL A 78 12.19 10.89 -2.97
N THR A 79 12.88 11.85 -2.36
CA THR A 79 12.55 12.34 -1.03
C THR A 79 11.28 13.16 -1.09
N VAL A 80 10.29 12.76 -0.31
CA VAL A 80 8.99 13.44 -0.17
C VAL A 80 8.88 14.09 1.20
N GLU A 81 8.06 15.12 1.32
CA GLU A 81 7.86 15.85 2.57
C GLU A 81 7.16 14.97 3.61
N TYR A 82 6.19 14.18 3.20
CA TYR A 82 5.47 13.22 4.04
C TYR A 82 4.98 12.03 3.21
N ILE A 83 4.66 10.95 3.88
CA ILE A 83 4.01 9.76 3.30
C ILE A 83 2.69 9.58 4.06
N ARG A 84 1.60 9.33 3.34
CA ARG A 84 0.32 8.96 3.93
C ARG A 84 -0.01 7.52 3.58
N ASN A 85 -0.42 6.78 4.59
CA ASN A 85 -0.95 5.44 4.43
C ASN A 85 -2.48 5.45 4.32
N LEU A 86 -3.09 4.30 4.09
CA LEU A 86 -4.54 4.20 3.95
C LEU A 86 -5.27 4.61 5.24
N TYR A 87 -4.76 4.23 6.41
CA TYR A 87 -5.37 4.60 7.68
C TYR A 87 -5.41 6.12 7.87
N GLU A 88 -4.30 6.82 7.63
CA GLU A 88 -4.26 8.29 7.72
C GLU A 88 -5.21 8.95 6.72
N GLY A 89 -5.30 8.42 5.50
CA GLY A 89 -6.27 8.88 4.51
C GLY A 89 -7.71 8.70 4.97
N MET A 90 -8.03 7.55 5.57
CA MET A 90 -9.36 7.27 6.11
C MET A 90 -9.68 8.13 7.33
N LYS A 91 -8.69 8.45 8.18
CA LYS A 91 -8.88 9.41 9.31
C LYS A 91 -9.23 10.81 8.83
N ILE A 92 -8.63 11.28 7.73
CA ILE A 92 -9.03 12.54 7.10
C ILE A 92 -10.50 12.47 6.65
N LYS A 93 -10.93 11.34 6.09
CA LYS A 93 -12.33 11.16 5.70
C LYS A 93 -13.28 11.05 6.89
N GLU A 94 -12.79 10.54 8.01
CA GLU A 94 -13.52 10.57 9.28
C GLU A 94 -13.71 11.98 9.81
N ASP A 95 -12.66 12.81 9.81
CA ASP A 95 -12.72 14.23 10.19
C ASP A 95 -13.69 15.03 9.28
N GLU A 96 -13.82 14.63 8.01
CA GLU A 96 -14.81 15.16 7.07
C GLU A 96 -16.24 14.61 7.33
N GLY A 97 -16.42 13.72 8.29
CA GLY A 97 -17.70 13.06 8.60
C GLY A 97 -18.20 12.12 7.51
N LYS A 98 -17.28 11.51 6.73
CA LYS A 98 -17.62 10.59 5.64
C LYS A 98 -17.65 9.14 6.07
N VAL A 99 -16.76 8.74 6.98
CA VAL A 99 -16.64 7.39 7.51
C VAL A 99 -16.32 7.43 8.99
N GLU A 100 -16.41 6.28 9.68
CA GLU A 100 -15.91 6.07 11.04
C GLU A 100 -14.94 4.87 11.02
N VAL A 101 -13.76 5.01 11.59
CA VAL A 101 -12.69 4.00 11.49
C VAL A 101 -12.49 3.25 12.81
N PHE A 102 -12.35 1.94 12.76
CA PHE A 102 -11.97 1.11 13.90
C PHE A 102 -10.47 1.20 14.15
N ASP A 103 -10.05 2.10 15.04
CA ASP A 103 -8.64 2.45 15.29
C ASP A 103 -7.78 1.33 15.90
N LYS A 104 -8.38 0.35 16.58
CA LYS A 104 -7.63 -0.68 17.30
C LYS A 104 -6.80 -1.55 16.37
N LEU A 105 -7.29 -1.82 15.15
CA LEU A 105 -6.55 -2.56 14.12
C LEU A 105 -5.33 -1.80 13.66
N ALA A 106 -5.46 -0.51 13.34
CA ALA A 106 -4.32 0.30 12.91
C ALA A 106 -3.21 0.31 13.99
N LYS A 107 -3.58 0.53 15.25
CA LYS A 107 -2.64 0.49 16.38
C LYS A 107 -1.95 -0.87 16.55
N TYR A 108 -2.69 -1.95 16.30
CA TYR A 108 -2.13 -3.30 16.31
C TYR A 108 -1.07 -3.45 15.22
N TYR A 109 -1.41 -3.10 13.95
CA TYR A 109 -0.48 -3.17 12.84
C TYR A 109 0.72 -2.23 13.01
N GLU A 110 0.52 -0.99 13.45
CA GLU A 110 1.59 -0.03 13.70
C GLU A 110 2.62 -0.58 14.69
N LYS A 111 2.15 -1.16 15.79
CA LYS A 111 3.03 -1.74 16.82
C LYS A 111 3.87 -2.90 16.27
N ASP A 112 3.26 -3.77 15.48
CA ASP A 112 3.97 -4.91 14.87
C ASP A 112 4.98 -4.44 13.83
N ILE A 113 4.58 -3.57 12.90
CA ILE A 113 5.43 -3.00 11.86
C ILE A 113 6.62 -2.24 12.47
N GLN A 114 6.42 -1.44 13.50
CA GLN A 114 7.51 -0.76 14.22
C GLN A 114 8.50 -1.76 14.78
N LYS A 115 8.03 -2.88 15.34
CA LYS A 115 8.89 -3.96 15.80
C LYS A 115 9.68 -4.58 14.66
N GLN A 116 9.03 -4.90 13.54
CA GLN A 116 9.71 -5.47 12.37
C GLN A 116 10.81 -4.55 11.84
N TYR A 117 10.58 -3.23 11.76
CA TYR A 117 11.61 -2.26 11.38
C TYR A 117 12.74 -2.17 12.41
N ALA A 118 12.43 -2.24 13.70
CA ALA A 118 13.45 -2.28 14.76
C ALA A 118 14.31 -3.55 14.69
N ASP A 119 13.72 -4.66 14.23
CA ASP A 119 14.40 -5.95 14.00
C ASP A 119 15.13 -6.00 12.64
N GLY A 120 15.13 -4.91 11.87
CA GLY A 120 15.91 -4.76 10.63
C GLY A 120 15.17 -5.02 9.34
N ALA A 121 13.84 -5.08 9.35
CA ALA A 121 13.07 -5.10 8.11
C ALA A 121 13.33 -3.84 7.28
N VAL A 122 13.28 -3.98 5.96
CA VAL A 122 13.40 -2.84 5.05
C VAL A 122 12.04 -2.49 4.43
N PRO A 123 11.83 -1.26 3.96
CA PRO A 123 10.59 -0.87 3.31
C PRO A 123 10.18 -1.82 2.18
N GLY A 124 8.91 -2.23 2.18
CA GLY A 124 8.38 -3.20 1.23
C GLY A 124 8.63 -4.67 1.58
N MET A 125 9.38 -4.95 2.67
CA MET A 125 9.79 -6.29 3.12
C MET A 125 9.30 -6.65 4.51
N THR A 126 8.31 -5.98 5.01
CA THR A 126 7.59 -6.40 6.21
C THR A 126 6.66 -7.56 5.89
N VAL A 127 6.35 -8.37 6.89
CA VAL A 127 5.43 -9.51 6.76
C VAL A 127 4.08 -9.20 7.38
N GLU A 128 3.03 -9.85 6.87
CA GLU A 128 1.70 -9.77 7.47
C GLU A 128 1.72 -10.44 8.85
N PRO A 129 1.36 -9.74 9.94
CA PRO A 129 1.30 -10.35 11.26
C PRO A 129 0.08 -11.26 11.41
N GLU A 130 0.14 -12.18 12.35
CA GLU A 130 -1.02 -13.00 12.69
C GLU A 130 -2.16 -12.14 13.22
N LEU A 131 -3.36 -12.25 12.63
CA LEU A 131 -4.55 -11.53 13.07
C LEU A 131 -5.18 -12.23 14.27
N PRO A 132 -5.14 -11.62 15.50
CA PRO A 132 -5.76 -12.19 16.67
C PRO A 132 -7.30 -12.24 16.56
N ASP A 133 -7.88 -13.35 16.96
CA ASP A 133 -9.34 -13.53 16.91
C ASP A 133 -10.09 -12.54 17.81
N GLU A 134 -9.47 -12.10 18.91
CA GLU A 134 -10.03 -11.08 19.80
C GLU A 134 -10.26 -9.75 19.05
N ILE A 135 -9.23 -9.23 18.36
CA ILE A 135 -9.34 -7.98 17.59
C ILE A 135 -10.31 -8.15 16.41
N LEU A 136 -10.29 -9.30 15.75
CA LEU A 136 -11.23 -9.62 14.67
C LEU A 136 -12.68 -9.56 15.14
N ASN A 137 -12.98 -10.16 16.29
CA ASN A 137 -14.32 -10.18 16.88
C ASN A 137 -14.77 -8.76 17.29
N GLU A 138 -13.90 -7.98 17.91
CA GLU A 138 -14.21 -6.58 18.25
C GLU A 138 -14.48 -5.73 17.00
N ALA A 139 -13.69 -5.91 15.94
CA ALA A 139 -13.91 -5.21 14.68
C ALA A 139 -15.25 -5.60 14.04
N ARG A 140 -15.63 -6.88 14.12
CA ARG A 140 -16.91 -7.38 13.65
C ARG A 140 -18.10 -6.85 14.45
N GLU A 141 -17.94 -6.68 15.77
CA GLU A 141 -18.96 -6.04 16.62
C GLU A 141 -19.13 -4.55 16.29
N TYR A 142 -18.03 -3.89 15.86
CA TYR A 142 -18.04 -2.49 15.50
C TYR A 142 -18.70 -2.20 14.14
N THR A 143 -18.44 -3.06 13.13
CA THR A 143 -18.90 -2.85 11.74
C THR A 143 -19.09 -4.17 10.99
N ASP A 144 -19.86 -4.13 9.92
CA ASP A 144 -20.02 -5.21 8.93
C ASP A 144 -19.15 -5.02 7.68
N THR A 145 -18.37 -3.92 7.62
CA THR A 145 -17.58 -3.51 6.45
C THR A 145 -16.09 -3.58 6.73
N ALA A 146 -15.40 -4.44 6.02
CA ALA A 146 -13.94 -4.62 6.07
C ALA A 146 -13.26 -4.09 4.81
N ILE A 147 -12.12 -3.44 4.98
CA ILE A 147 -11.21 -3.06 3.89
C ILE A 147 -9.89 -3.78 4.13
N ILE A 148 -9.48 -4.63 3.19
CA ILE A 148 -8.22 -5.37 3.22
C ILE A 148 -7.23 -4.67 2.30
N THR A 149 -6.02 -4.41 2.78
CA THR A 149 -4.94 -3.84 1.97
C THR A 149 -3.84 -4.86 1.74
N ILE A 150 -3.56 -5.16 0.47
CA ILE A 150 -2.44 -6.01 0.07
C ILE A 150 -1.37 -5.15 -0.59
N CYS A 151 -0.13 -5.28 -0.13
CA CYS A 151 1.00 -4.48 -0.60
C CYS A 151 2.03 -5.33 -1.31
N ARG A 152 2.55 -4.83 -2.44
CA ARG A 152 3.74 -5.37 -3.10
C ARG A 152 4.59 -4.24 -3.64
N PHE A 153 5.82 -4.18 -3.19
CA PHE A 153 6.80 -3.24 -3.73
C PHE A 153 7.26 -3.68 -5.12
N SER A 154 7.49 -2.72 -6.00
CA SER A 154 8.19 -2.90 -7.26
C SER A 154 9.04 -1.66 -7.53
N GLY A 155 10.25 -1.85 -7.99
CA GLY A 155 11.19 -0.78 -8.28
C GLY A 155 12.27 -1.25 -9.23
N GLU A 156 13.25 -0.40 -9.49
CA GLU A 156 14.40 -0.74 -10.32
C GLU A 156 15.15 -1.95 -9.74
N GLY A 157 15.39 -2.97 -10.55
CA GLY A 157 16.01 -4.22 -10.10
C GLY A 157 15.12 -5.12 -9.23
N TRP A 158 13.82 -4.86 -9.21
CA TRP A 158 12.87 -5.60 -8.40
C TRP A 158 11.61 -6.00 -9.19
N ASP A 159 11.78 -6.98 -10.06
CA ASP A 159 10.68 -7.54 -10.85
C ASP A 159 9.86 -8.53 -10.02
N ARG A 160 8.55 -8.61 -10.31
CA ARG A 160 7.63 -9.57 -9.69
C ARG A 160 7.94 -10.99 -10.12
N LYS A 161 7.85 -11.94 -9.17
CA LYS A 161 8.12 -13.35 -9.39
C LYS A 161 6.96 -14.23 -8.99
N CYS A 162 6.67 -15.24 -9.80
CA CYS A 162 5.60 -16.21 -9.51
C CYS A 162 6.03 -17.28 -8.51
N GLU A 163 7.33 -17.50 -8.36
CA GLU A 163 7.92 -18.49 -7.48
C GLU A 163 8.96 -17.83 -6.60
N ALA A 164 9.23 -18.43 -5.43
CA ALA A 164 10.36 -18.02 -4.60
C ALA A 164 11.61 -18.00 -5.50
N ALA A 165 12.30 -16.88 -5.52
CA ALA A 165 13.28 -16.53 -6.54
C ALA A 165 14.23 -17.67 -6.92
N GLN A 166 13.99 -18.27 -8.05
CA GLN A 166 14.95 -19.16 -8.74
C GLN A 166 15.37 -18.45 -10.00
N ASP A 167 16.43 -17.68 -9.93
CA ASP A 167 16.93 -16.96 -11.07
C ASP A 167 18.12 -17.65 -11.69
N GLY A 168 18.01 -17.90 -12.99
CA GLY A 168 19.17 -18.14 -13.84
C GLY A 168 19.99 -16.87 -14.11
N TYR A 169 19.61 -15.73 -13.55
CA TYR A 169 20.37 -14.48 -13.59
C TYR A 169 21.41 -14.47 -12.46
N VAL A 170 22.65 -14.17 -12.79
CA VAL A 170 23.70 -13.92 -11.79
C VAL A 170 23.45 -12.54 -11.23
N LEU A 171 22.68 -12.47 -10.14
CA LEU A 171 22.50 -11.24 -9.37
C LEU A 171 23.76 -11.00 -8.55
N ASP A 172 24.20 -9.75 -8.45
CA ASP A 172 25.27 -9.31 -7.59
C ASP A 172 24.79 -8.28 -6.56
N GLY A 173 25.61 -8.06 -5.54
CA GLY A 173 25.47 -6.98 -4.57
C GLY A 173 24.09 -6.88 -3.95
N GLU A 174 23.41 -5.75 -4.16
CA GLU A 174 22.14 -5.40 -3.52
C GLU A 174 20.97 -6.19 -4.08
N GLU A 175 20.94 -6.44 -5.39
CA GLU A 175 19.89 -7.22 -6.05
C GLU A 175 19.85 -8.66 -5.50
N LYS A 176 21.01 -9.29 -5.32
CA LYS A 176 21.09 -10.62 -4.73
C LYS A 176 20.53 -10.65 -3.30
N ARG A 177 20.94 -9.67 -2.48
CA ARG A 177 20.44 -9.55 -1.11
C ARG A 177 18.92 -9.36 -1.06
N ASN A 178 18.39 -8.49 -1.93
CA ASN A 178 16.97 -8.22 -2.03
C ASN A 178 16.20 -9.46 -2.50
N SER A 179 16.73 -10.20 -3.47
CA SER A 179 16.13 -11.45 -3.94
C SER A 179 16.12 -12.54 -2.85
N GLU A 180 17.22 -12.69 -2.11
CA GLU A 180 17.30 -13.64 -0.99
C GLU A 180 16.34 -13.25 0.16
N LEU A 181 16.17 -11.96 0.42
CA LEU A 181 15.23 -11.47 1.42
C LEU A 181 13.77 -11.68 0.95
N SER A 182 13.48 -11.36 -0.30
CA SER A 182 12.18 -11.57 -0.91
C SER A 182 11.76 -13.04 -0.84
N ALA A 183 12.67 -13.96 -1.17
CA ALA A 183 12.40 -15.41 -1.11
C ALA A 183 12.08 -15.92 0.30
N LYS A 184 12.59 -15.27 1.35
CA LYS A 184 12.27 -15.61 2.75
C LYS A 184 10.91 -15.09 3.18
N ILE A 185 10.46 -13.97 2.64
CA ILE A 185 9.23 -13.29 3.04
C ILE A 185 8.04 -13.80 2.21
N PHE A 186 8.25 -13.98 0.91
CA PHE A 186 7.22 -14.40 -0.03
C PHE A 186 7.43 -15.86 -0.41
N GLU A 187 7.05 -16.77 0.47
CA GLU A 187 7.22 -18.22 0.30
C GLU A 187 6.53 -18.79 -0.94
N ASN A 188 5.49 -18.10 -1.44
CA ASN A 188 4.76 -18.45 -2.66
C ASN A 188 5.15 -17.55 -3.86
N GLY A 189 6.26 -16.80 -3.73
CA GLY A 189 6.60 -15.70 -4.63
C GLY A 189 5.78 -14.44 -4.36
N ASP A 190 6.32 -13.28 -4.68
CA ASP A 190 5.67 -11.99 -4.41
C ASP A 190 4.49 -11.69 -5.35
N PHE A 191 4.29 -12.51 -6.38
CA PHE A 191 3.12 -12.50 -7.26
C PHE A 191 1.86 -13.00 -6.54
N CYS A 192 2.00 -13.98 -5.64
CA CYS A 192 0.90 -14.59 -4.91
C CYS A 192 0.73 -13.98 -3.50
N LEU A 193 -0.37 -14.31 -2.83
CA LEU A 193 -0.50 -14.06 -1.41
C LEU A 193 0.46 -14.95 -0.61
N THR A 194 1.04 -14.42 0.46
CA THR A 194 1.74 -15.22 1.46
C THR A 194 0.74 -16.07 2.26
N ASN A 195 1.21 -17.10 2.96
CA ASN A 195 0.33 -17.91 3.80
C ASN A 195 -0.33 -17.07 4.89
N ALA A 196 0.38 -16.12 5.48
CA ALA A 196 -0.17 -15.22 6.49
C ALA A 196 -1.27 -14.30 5.93
N GLU A 197 -1.05 -13.74 4.74
CA GLU A 197 -2.06 -12.95 4.03
C GLU A 197 -3.29 -13.79 3.66
N ASN A 198 -3.09 -15.03 3.19
CA ASN A 198 -4.19 -15.95 2.90
C ASN A 198 -5.03 -16.22 4.16
N ILE A 199 -4.39 -16.51 5.30
CA ILE A 199 -5.07 -16.75 6.57
C ILE A 199 -5.87 -15.50 6.99
N MET A 200 -5.27 -14.33 6.92
CA MET A 200 -5.94 -13.05 7.24
C MET A 200 -7.15 -12.83 6.33
N VAL A 201 -7.00 -12.96 5.01
CA VAL A 201 -8.09 -12.81 4.03
C VAL A 201 -9.22 -13.79 4.31
N GLU A 202 -8.90 -15.07 4.57
CA GLU A 202 -9.89 -16.11 4.89
C GLU A 202 -10.66 -15.82 6.20
N LYS A 203 -10.00 -15.29 7.23
CA LYS A 203 -10.66 -14.87 8.47
C LYS A 203 -11.60 -13.71 8.22
N VAL A 204 -11.15 -12.68 7.51
CA VAL A 204 -11.91 -11.45 7.28
C VAL A 204 -13.13 -11.72 6.40
N LYS A 205 -12.99 -12.41 5.27
CA LYS A 205 -14.12 -12.68 4.37
C LYS A 205 -15.23 -13.54 5.01
N LYS A 206 -14.88 -14.39 6.00
CA LYS A 206 -15.86 -15.17 6.77
C LYS A 206 -16.56 -14.36 7.86
N ALA A 207 -15.89 -13.32 8.36
CA ALA A 207 -16.39 -12.52 9.48
C ALA A 207 -17.23 -11.32 9.04
N PHE A 208 -17.02 -10.79 7.84
CA PHE A 208 -17.64 -9.55 7.38
C PHE A 208 -18.58 -9.76 6.19
N THR A 209 -19.64 -8.95 6.16
CA THR A 209 -20.65 -8.99 5.08
C THR A 209 -20.18 -8.21 3.86
N HIS A 210 -19.47 -7.10 4.07
CA HIS A 210 -18.95 -6.24 3.02
C HIS A 210 -17.43 -6.23 3.07
N VAL A 211 -16.80 -6.86 2.08
CA VAL A 211 -15.35 -6.94 1.98
C VAL A 211 -14.87 -6.21 0.73
N ILE A 212 -14.04 -5.21 0.95
CA ILE A 212 -13.38 -4.40 -0.06
C ILE A 212 -11.88 -4.70 -0.01
N VAL A 213 -11.25 -4.85 -1.16
CA VAL A 213 -9.79 -5.04 -1.24
C VAL A 213 -9.16 -3.85 -1.93
N VAL A 214 -8.08 -3.34 -1.35
CA VAL A 214 -7.23 -2.30 -1.92
C VAL A 214 -5.87 -2.93 -2.26
N MET A 215 -5.54 -2.93 -3.54
CA MET A 215 -4.29 -3.48 -4.06
C MET A 215 -3.25 -2.35 -4.20
N ASN A 216 -2.39 -2.22 -3.20
CA ASN A 216 -1.25 -1.29 -3.21
C ASN A 216 -0.03 -2.01 -3.79
N VAL A 217 0.01 -2.17 -5.10
CA VAL A 217 0.99 -3.01 -5.79
C VAL A 217 1.59 -2.30 -6.99
N GLY A 218 2.88 -2.50 -7.23
CA GLY A 218 3.60 -1.92 -8.34
C GLY A 218 3.79 -2.91 -9.49
N GLY A 219 2.71 -3.47 -10.03
CA GLY A 219 2.81 -4.41 -11.14
C GLY A 219 1.76 -5.50 -11.10
N ILE A 220 1.95 -6.55 -11.88
CA ILE A 220 1.01 -7.66 -12.00
C ILE A 220 1.11 -8.57 -10.77
N VAL A 221 -0.05 -8.97 -10.23
CA VAL A 221 -0.19 -9.91 -9.12
C VAL A 221 -1.29 -10.92 -9.42
N ASP A 222 -1.33 -12.04 -8.69
CA ASP A 222 -2.42 -13.00 -8.81
C ASP A 222 -3.75 -12.38 -8.39
N THR A 223 -4.75 -12.53 -9.23
CA THR A 223 -6.11 -12.01 -9.02
C THR A 223 -7.14 -13.12 -8.78
N LYS A 224 -6.75 -14.38 -8.86
CA LYS A 224 -7.67 -15.54 -8.77
C LYS A 224 -8.36 -15.60 -7.43
N TRP A 225 -7.68 -15.24 -6.35
CA TRP A 225 -8.20 -15.32 -4.98
C TRP A 225 -9.38 -14.39 -4.70
N PHE A 226 -9.58 -13.32 -5.48
CA PHE A 226 -10.73 -12.43 -5.34
C PHE A 226 -11.67 -12.45 -6.55
N ARG A 227 -11.15 -12.79 -7.74
CA ARG A 227 -11.91 -12.73 -8.99
C ARG A 227 -13.19 -13.56 -8.91
N ASP A 228 -13.06 -14.79 -8.45
CA ASP A 228 -14.12 -15.78 -8.42
C ASP A 228 -14.63 -16.03 -6.97
N CYS A 229 -14.52 -15.02 -6.10
CA CYS A 229 -14.87 -15.08 -4.67
C CYS A 229 -16.02 -14.13 -4.36
N ASP A 230 -17.21 -14.68 -4.10
CA ASP A 230 -18.44 -13.89 -3.85
C ASP A 230 -18.40 -13.12 -2.52
N GLU A 231 -17.57 -13.55 -1.58
CA GLU A 231 -17.40 -12.89 -0.28
C GLU A 231 -16.58 -11.58 -0.39
N ILE A 232 -15.81 -11.41 -1.48
CA ILE A 232 -15.09 -10.17 -1.77
C ILE A 232 -15.88 -9.41 -2.84
N GLN A 233 -16.61 -8.36 -2.44
CA GLN A 233 -17.51 -7.65 -3.34
C GLN A 233 -16.84 -6.57 -4.16
N SER A 234 -15.76 -5.94 -3.66
CA SER A 234 -15.11 -4.87 -4.40
C SER A 234 -13.59 -4.97 -4.30
N VAL A 235 -12.93 -4.64 -5.39
CA VAL A 235 -11.46 -4.62 -5.49
C VAL A 235 -11.02 -3.39 -6.26
N LEU A 236 -10.19 -2.57 -5.62
CA LEU A 236 -9.58 -1.39 -6.19
C LEU A 236 -8.08 -1.62 -6.39
N MET A 237 -7.59 -1.47 -7.60
CA MET A 237 -6.18 -1.39 -7.91
C MET A 237 -5.72 0.05 -7.69
N ALA A 238 -5.06 0.29 -6.57
CA ALA A 238 -4.61 1.62 -6.18
C ALA A 238 -3.17 1.92 -6.60
N TRP A 239 -2.46 0.89 -7.08
CA TRP A 239 -1.05 0.96 -7.46
C TRP A 239 -0.13 1.32 -6.29
N GLN A 240 1.15 1.57 -6.58
CA GLN A 240 2.06 2.17 -5.61
C GLN A 240 1.88 3.68 -5.59
N GLY A 241 1.97 4.25 -4.40
CA GLY A 241 2.00 5.67 -4.22
C GLY A 241 3.22 6.33 -4.84
N GLY A 242 3.04 7.47 -5.53
CA GLY A 242 4.13 8.29 -5.96
C GLY A 242 4.59 9.20 -4.82
N ARG A 243 4.26 10.47 -4.91
CA ARG A 243 4.33 11.37 -3.76
C ARG A 243 3.11 11.13 -2.89
N SER A 244 3.34 11.05 -1.60
CA SER A 244 2.37 10.68 -0.59
C SER A 244 1.06 11.45 -0.58
N GLU A 245 1.05 12.64 -1.13
CA GLU A 245 -0.13 13.49 -1.25
C GLU A 245 -1.17 12.96 -2.25
N GLU A 246 -0.76 12.06 -3.11
CA GLU A 246 -1.56 11.55 -4.23
C GLU A 246 -2.60 10.50 -3.80
N HIS A 247 -2.42 9.88 -2.63
CA HIS A 247 -3.18 8.71 -2.21
C HIS A 247 -4.26 8.93 -1.17
N THR A 248 -4.53 10.14 -0.80
CA THR A 248 -5.44 10.46 0.31
C THR A 248 -6.83 10.89 -0.10
N SER A 249 -7.26 10.53 -1.28
CA SER A 249 -8.63 10.86 -1.71
C SER A 249 -9.58 9.69 -1.67
#